data_09ccf6194b7b639cb2deab1c3e0d45ed
#
_entry.id   09ccf6194b7b639cb2deab1c3e0d45ed
#
_cell.length_a   1.000
_cell.length_b   1.000
_cell.length_c   1.000
_cell.angle_alpha   90.00
_cell.angle_beta   90.00
_cell.angle_gamma   90.00
#
_symmetry.space_group_name_H-M   'P 1'
#
loop_
_entity.id
_entity.type
_entity.pdbx_description
1 polymer ?
#
loop_
_entity_poly.entity_id
_entity_poly.type
_entity_poly.pdbx_seq_one_letter_code
_entity_poly.pdbx_strand_id
1 'polypeptide(L)'
;GLGDVYKRQVPLIVDNTFATPINCRPFEWGADIVVHSTTKYMDGHAGAIGGAIVDSGSFDWTKHPDKYPGLCTPDESYHGVTYTERFGLAGAYITKATVQLMRDLGAIQSPQSAYYLNLGLESLHVRMKRHCENAQRVAEFLQQHENVSWVQYCGLPGDKYYELGQKYLPHGSCGVVSFGVKGGRAAAEAVMGRLKIASIETHVADSHTCCLHPASTTHRQMNAEELLAAGVREDLIRYSCGLEDAEDLIADLDQALQ
;
A
#
# COMPACT_ATOMS: atom_id res chain seq x y z
N GLY A 1 5.87 13.34 -13.32
CA GLY A 1 6.94 12.33 -13.40
C GLY A 1 8.21 12.79 -12.70
N LEU A 2 9.25 11.96 -12.65
CA LEU A 2 10.55 12.29 -12.03
C LEU A 2 11.13 13.65 -12.49
N GLY A 3 10.91 14.01 -13.76
CA GLY A 3 11.32 15.30 -14.28
C GLY A 3 10.63 16.50 -13.66
N ASP A 4 9.39 16.34 -13.17
CA ASP A 4 8.67 17.41 -12.49
C ASP A 4 9.16 17.57 -11.05
N VAL A 5 9.47 16.47 -10.37
CA VAL A 5 10.05 16.46 -9.02
C VAL A 5 11.39 17.16 -9.02
N TYR A 6 12.28 16.80 -9.97
CA TYR A 6 13.57 17.44 -10.13
C TYR A 6 13.47 18.96 -10.44
N LYS A 7 12.54 19.34 -11.32
CA LYS A 7 12.32 20.76 -11.64
C LYS A 7 11.73 21.56 -10.47
N ARG A 8 10.89 20.92 -9.65
CA ARG A 8 10.28 21.56 -8.47
C ARG A 8 11.19 21.56 -7.26
N GLN A 9 12.27 20.79 -7.27
CA GLN A 9 13.23 20.67 -6.18
C GLN A 9 12.55 20.30 -4.86
N VAL A 10 11.74 19.27 -4.94
CA VAL A 10 11.05 18.62 -3.82
C VAL A 10 11.43 17.14 -3.80
N PRO A 11 11.52 16.50 -2.63
CA PRO A 11 11.82 15.07 -2.56
C PRO A 11 10.66 14.25 -3.13
N LEU A 12 11.01 13.14 -3.78
CA LEU A 12 10.04 12.13 -4.16
C LEU A 12 9.87 11.15 -3.00
N ILE A 13 8.67 11.16 -2.41
CA ILE A 13 8.28 10.21 -1.36
C ILE A 13 7.35 9.16 -1.97
N VAL A 14 7.70 7.90 -1.81
CA VAL A 14 6.93 6.76 -2.33
C VAL A 14 6.39 5.92 -1.19
N ASP A 15 5.07 5.76 -1.14
CA ASP A 15 4.45 4.72 -0.31
C ASP A 15 4.58 3.37 -1.03
N ASN A 16 5.45 2.51 -0.51
CA ASN A 16 5.76 1.21 -1.08
C ASN A 16 5.10 0.05 -0.30
N THR A 17 4.03 0.34 0.42
CA THR A 17 3.35 -0.61 1.30
C THR A 17 2.94 -1.89 0.57
N PHE A 18 2.26 -1.77 -0.58
CA PHE A 18 1.73 -2.94 -1.29
C PHE A 18 2.75 -3.66 -2.17
N ALA A 19 3.69 -2.94 -2.75
CA ALA A 19 4.75 -3.59 -3.52
C ALA A 19 5.77 -4.28 -2.60
N THR A 20 6.02 -3.73 -1.43
CA THR A 20 7.10 -4.12 -0.51
C THR A 20 8.49 -4.03 -1.17
N PRO A 21 9.60 -4.14 -0.46
CA PRO A 21 10.93 -4.18 -1.07
C PRO A 21 11.16 -5.42 -1.96
N ILE A 22 10.26 -6.39 -1.91
CA ILE A 22 10.37 -7.61 -2.72
C ILE A 22 10.00 -7.33 -4.18
N ASN A 23 8.89 -6.61 -4.41
CA ASN A 23 8.39 -6.35 -5.76
C ASN A 23 8.88 -5.02 -6.33
N CYS A 24 9.17 -4.03 -5.48
CA CYS A 24 9.70 -2.74 -5.90
C CYS A 24 10.69 -2.19 -4.89
N ARG A 25 11.80 -1.66 -5.39
CA ARG A 25 12.79 -0.88 -4.62
C ARG A 25 12.84 0.54 -5.18
N PRO A 26 12.01 1.45 -4.66
CA PRO A 26 11.82 2.78 -5.25
C PRO A 26 13.09 3.63 -5.37
N PHE A 27 14.10 3.39 -4.53
CA PHE A 27 15.40 4.07 -4.65
C PHE A 27 16.11 3.79 -5.98
N GLU A 28 15.95 2.61 -6.55
CA GLU A 28 16.48 2.26 -7.87
C GLU A 28 15.81 3.06 -8.99
N TRP A 29 14.65 3.66 -8.69
CA TRP A 29 13.85 4.49 -9.60
C TRP A 29 13.90 5.98 -9.26
N GLY A 30 14.81 6.38 -8.35
CA GLY A 30 15.05 7.78 -8.01
C GLY A 30 14.13 8.36 -6.94
N ALA A 31 13.50 7.53 -6.11
CA ALA A 31 12.85 8.01 -4.90
C ALA A 31 13.88 8.51 -3.89
N ASP A 32 13.52 9.54 -3.13
CA ASP A 32 14.36 10.07 -2.05
C ASP A 32 13.99 9.46 -0.71
N ILE A 33 12.70 9.25 -0.48
CA ILE A 33 12.15 8.68 0.75
C ILE A 33 11.15 7.60 0.39
N VAL A 34 11.17 6.51 1.15
CA VAL A 34 10.18 5.43 1.05
C VAL A 34 9.48 5.26 2.38
N VAL A 35 8.15 5.16 2.35
CA VAL A 35 7.34 4.85 3.53
C VAL A 35 6.64 3.52 3.36
N HIS A 36 6.41 2.84 4.48
CA HIS A 36 5.65 1.60 4.55
C HIS A 36 4.68 1.63 5.71
N SER A 37 3.44 1.24 5.49
CA SER A 37 2.61 0.72 6.56
C SER A 37 3.06 -0.71 6.84
N THR A 38 3.83 -0.90 7.91
CA THR A 38 4.30 -2.24 8.29
C THR A 38 3.16 -3.14 8.78
N THR A 39 2.00 -2.53 9.09
CA THR A 39 0.72 -3.19 9.39
C THR A 39 0.29 -4.20 8.31
N LYS A 40 0.71 -4.00 7.05
CA LYS A 40 0.26 -4.73 5.88
C LYS A 40 1.14 -5.97 5.62
N TYR A 41 1.55 -6.21 4.39
CA TYR A 41 2.36 -7.39 4.02
C TYR A 41 3.62 -7.61 4.86
N MET A 42 4.25 -6.55 5.39
CA MET A 42 5.46 -6.72 6.18
C MET A 42 5.20 -7.52 7.46
N ASP A 43 4.15 -7.18 8.21
CA ASP A 43 3.65 -8.01 9.32
C ASP A 43 2.96 -9.26 8.76
N GLY A 44 1.99 -9.08 7.88
CA GLY A 44 1.30 -10.12 7.11
C GLY A 44 0.32 -10.97 7.91
N HIS A 45 0.05 -10.63 9.17
CA HIS A 45 -0.78 -11.43 10.08
C HIS A 45 -1.81 -10.59 10.84
N ALA A 46 -2.00 -9.34 10.45
CA ALA A 46 -2.86 -8.38 11.17
C ALA A 46 -2.53 -8.27 12.69
N GLY A 47 -1.27 -8.59 13.06
CA GLY A 47 -0.86 -8.70 14.46
C GLY A 47 -0.57 -7.38 15.12
N ALA A 48 -0.11 -6.38 14.36
CA ALA A 48 0.30 -5.09 14.91
C ALA A 48 0.16 -3.94 13.90
N ILE A 49 -0.15 -2.75 14.42
CA ILE A 49 -0.09 -1.51 13.66
C ILE A 49 1.30 -0.92 13.77
N GLY A 50 1.87 -0.51 12.62
CA GLY A 50 3.18 0.11 12.60
C GLY A 50 3.49 0.76 11.26
N GLY A 51 4.62 1.47 11.22
CA GLY A 51 5.13 2.15 10.03
C GLY A 51 6.64 2.18 10.01
N ALA A 52 7.19 2.37 8.82
CA ALA A 52 8.62 2.59 8.63
C ALA A 52 8.83 3.71 7.62
N ILE A 53 9.84 4.53 7.89
CA ILE A 53 10.35 5.55 6.98
C ILE A 53 11.80 5.18 6.66
N VAL A 54 12.14 5.16 5.38
CA VAL A 54 13.49 4.91 4.89
C VAL A 54 13.92 6.10 4.04
N ASP A 55 15.02 6.74 4.40
CA ASP A 55 15.62 7.85 3.67
C ASP A 55 16.80 7.34 2.85
N SER A 56 16.88 7.71 1.58
CA SER A 56 18.04 7.43 0.74
C SER A 56 19.29 8.21 1.19
N GLY A 57 19.09 9.32 1.89
CA GLY A 57 20.16 10.25 2.26
C GLY A 57 20.73 11.05 1.09
N SER A 58 20.12 11.00 -0.09
CA SER A 58 20.64 11.61 -1.32
C SER A 58 20.05 12.99 -1.63
N PHE A 59 18.89 13.33 -1.03
CA PHE A 59 18.25 14.62 -1.30
C PHE A 59 18.98 15.76 -0.61
N ASP A 60 19.33 16.80 -1.38
CA ASP A 60 20.05 17.96 -0.88
C ASP A 60 19.08 19.03 -0.36
N TRP A 61 18.76 18.96 0.92
CA TRP A 61 17.90 19.90 1.64
C TRP A 61 18.44 21.33 1.62
N THR A 62 19.77 21.51 1.49
CA THR A 62 20.46 22.81 1.61
C THR A 62 20.39 23.63 0.34
N LYS A 63 20.03 23.05 -0.80
CA LYS A 63 19.87 23.80 -2.07
C LYS A 63 18.73 24.81 -2.03
N HIS A 64 17.72 24.56 -1.22
CA HIS A 64 16.55 25.42 -1.07
C HIS A 64 16.15 25.49 0.41
N PRO A 65 16.99 26.08 1.28
CA PRO A 65 16.77 26.07 2.72
C PRO A 65 15.50 26.80 3.13
N ASP A 66 15.03 27.75 2.32
CA ASP A 66 13.75 28.44 2.46
C ASP A 66 12.53 27.52 2.36
N LYS A 67 12.63 26.42 1.61
CA LYS A 67 11.59 25.39 1.51
C LYS A 67 11.60 24.41 2.66
N TYR A 68 12.76 24.24 3.30
CA TYR A 68 12.98 23.24 4.35
C TYR A 68 13.54 23.87 5.64
N PRO A 69 12.90 24.96 6.15
CA PRO A 69 13.42 25.63 7.34
C PRO A 69 13.52 24.68 8.53
N GLY A 70 12.61 23.73 8.68
CA GLY A 70 12.64 22.75 9.75
C GLY A 70 13.88 21.85 9.80
N LEU A 71 14.67 21.78 8.71
CA LEU A 71 15.94 21.03 8.66
C LEU A 71 17.15 21.93 8.56
N CYS A 72 16.98 23.14 8.02
CA CYS A 72 18.07 24.04 7.62
C CYS A 72 18.21 25.27 8.53
N THR A 73 17.37 25.42 9.56
CA THR A 73 17.50 26.50 10.56
C THR A 73 17.58 25.92 11.98
N PRO A 74 18.09 26.68 12.96
CA PRO A 74 18.12 26.22 14.34
C PRO A 74 16.76 25.82 14.88
N ASP A 75 16.66 24.65 15.49
CA ASP A 75 15.44 24.11 16.11
C ASP A 75 15.50 24.34 17.62
N GLU A 76 14.73 25.30 18.11
CA GLU A 76 14.68 25.64 19.54
C GLU A 76 14.17 24.48 20.41
N SER A 77 13.31 23.61 19.85
CA SER A 77 12.83 22.42 20.57
C SER A 77 13.90 21.35 20.74
N TYR A 78 15.01 21.47 20.01
CA TYR A 78 16.16 20.57 20.09
C TYR A 78 17.48 21.35 20.28
N HIS A 79 17.50 22.22 21.29
CA HIS A 79 18.69 22.99 21.75
C HIS A 79 19.34 23.85 20.66
N GLY A 80 18.56 24.39 19.72
CA GLY A 80 19.09 25.24 18.65
C GLY A 80 19.89 24.49 17.57
N VAL A 81 19.72 23.18 17.45
CA VAL A 81 20.42 22.36 16.44
C VAL A 81 19.85 22.62 15.05
N THR A 82 20.73 22.87 14.07
CA THR A 82 20.42 22.80 12.64
C THR A 82 20.71 21.38 12.16
N TYR A 83 19.67 20.63 11.77
CA TYR A 83 19.81 19.19 11.48
C TYR A 83 20.74 18.90 10.31
N THR A 84 20.67 19.69 9.24
CA THR A 84 21.54 19.53 8.06
C THR A 84 23.02 19.78 8.37
N GLU A 85 23.32 20.72 9.26
CA GLU A 85 24.70 21.02 9.69
C GLU A 85 25.23 19.92 10.61
N ARG A 86 24.40 19.47 11.56
CA ARG A 86 24.84 18.53 12.61
C ARG A 86 24.92 17.10 12.13
N PHE A 87 23.98 16.67 11.27
CA PHE A 87 23.79 15.26 10.88
C PHE A 87 24.01 15.02 9.38
N GLY A 88 24.30 16.08 8.61
CA GLY A 88 24.48 16.00 7.17
C GLY A 88 23.19 15.66 6.42
N LEU A 89 23.27 15.54 5.10
CA LEU A 89 22.10 15.24 4.25
C LEU A 89 21.50 13.88 4.58
N ALA A 90 22.35 12.88 4.80
CA ALA A 90 21.91 11.50 5.04
C ALA A 90 21.24 11.29 6.41
N GLY A 91 21.50 12.14 7.38
CA GLY A 91 20.98 11.99 8.74
C GLY A 91 19.88 12.98 9.13
N ALA A 92 19.84 14.15 8.49
CA ALA A 92 19.00 15.25 8.92
C ALA A 92 17.51 14.90 9.05
N TYR A 93 16.95 14.30 8.03
CA TYR A 93 15.51 13.98 7.97
C TYR A 93 15.10 12.93 9.01
N ILE A 94 15.79 11.80 9.04
CA ILE A 94 15.49 10.70 9.97
C ILE A 94 15.77 11.10 11.41
N THR A 95 16.83 11.85 11.66
CA THR A 95 17.11 12.34 13.01
C THR A 95 15.99 13.25 13.50
N LYS A 96 15.56 14.23 12.70
CA LYS A 96 14.42 15.09 13.08
C LYS A 96 13.14 14.28 13.33
N ALA A 97 12.81 13.35 12.43
CA ALA A 97 11.65 12.49 12.59
C ALA A 97 11.69 11.71 13.92
N THR A 98 12.86 11.24 14.32
CA THR A 98 13.06 10.43 15.54
C THR A 98 13.13 11.27 16.80
N VAL A 99 14.04 12.26 16.84
CA VAL A 99 14.38 12.97 18.10
C VAL A 99 13.41 14.10 18.43
N GLN A 100 12.61 14.54 17.48
CA GLN A 100 11.58 15.56 17.68
C GLN A 100 10.18 14.96 17.50
N LEU A 101 9.81 14.59 16.29
CA LEU A 101 8.42 14.24 16.01
C LEU A 101 7.97 12.95 16.74
N MET A 102 8.73 11.87 16.61
CA MET A 102 8.40 10.61 17.27
C MET A 102 8.49 10.73 18.79
N ARG A 103 9.53 11.37 19.31
CA ARG A 103 9.73 11.60 20.74
C ARG A 103 8.58 12.42 21.34
N ASP A 104 8.23 13.55 20.70
CA ASP A 104 7.29 14.50 21.27
C ASP A 104 5.83 14.03 21.11
N LEU A 105 5.50 13.35 20.01
CA LEU A 105 4.19 12.76 19.77
C LEU A 105 4.00 11.42 20.48
N GLY A 106 5.07 10.73 20.85
CA GLY A 106 5.03 9.43 21.49
C GLY A 106 4.60 8.27 20.58
N ALA A 107 4.62 8.48 19.26
CA ALA A 107 4.24 7.48 18.26
C ALA A 107 5.36 6.44 18.05
N ILE A 108 5.63 5.65 19.08
CA ILE A 108 6.68 4.62 19.08
C ILE A 108 6.07 3.23 19.01
N GLN A 109 6.67 2.35 18.22
CA GLN A 109 6.28 0.95 18.15
C GLN A 109 6.69 0.22 19.44
N SER A 110 5.78 -0.62 19.98
CA SER A 110 6.10 -1.44 21.14
C SER A 110 7.14 -2.52 20.79
N PRO A 111 7.96 -2.98 21.75
CA PRO A 111 8.88 -4.10 21.50
C PRO A 111 8.16 -5.37 21.03
N GLN A 112 6.96 -5.63 21.53
CA GLN A 112 6.14 -6.77 21.10
C GLN A 112 5.73 -6.64 19.62
N SER A 113 5.29 -5.46 19.20
CA SER A 113 4.93 -5.20 17.80
C SER A 113 6.15 -5.28 16.89
N ALA A 114 7.31 -4.81 17.34
CA ALA A 114 8.57 -4.94 16.60
C ALA A 114 8.99 -6.41 16.44
N TYR A 115 8.77 -7.24 17.46
CA TYR A 115 9.01 -8.68 17.38
C TYR A 115 8.11 -9.36 16.36
N TYR A 116 6.80 -9.07 16.36
CA TYR A 116 5.88 -9.61 15.35
C TYR A 116 6.26 -9.18 13.94
N LEU A 117 6.61 -7.92 13.75
CA LEU A 117 7.09 -7.43 12.47
C LEU A 117 8.34 -8.18 12.00
N ASN A 118 9.29 -8.42 12.91
CA ASN A 118 10.50 -9.18 12.56
C ASN A 118 10.18 -10.60 12.09
N LEU A 119 9.26 -11.30 12.77
CA LEU A 119 8.78 -12.61 12.32
C LEU A 119 8.11 -12.55 10.94
N GLY A 120 7.28 -11.52 10.71
CA GLY A 120 6.66 -11.29 9.41
C GLY A 120 7.68 -11.10 8.29
N LEU A 121 8.74 -10.33 8.55
CA LEU A 121 9.80 -10.05 7.57
C LEU A 121 10.57 -11.29 7.15
N GLU A 122 10.76 -12.28 8.04
CA GLU A 122 11.46 -13.52 7.74
C GLU A 122 10.82 -14.31 6.59
N SER A 123 9.49 -14.25 6.47
CA SER A 123 8.74 -14.96 5.42
C SER A 123 8.25 -14.06 4.27
N LEU A 124 8.52 -12.76 4.32
CA LEU A 124 7.97 -11.78 3.39
C LEU A 124 8.20 -12.16 1.91
N HIS A 125 9.40 -12.59 1.56
CA HIS A 125 9.78 -12.91 0.19
C HIS A 125 9.00 -14.09 -0.40
N VAL A 126 8.69 -15.13 0.39
CA VAL A 126 7.88 -16.26 -0.06
C VAL A 126 6.38 -15.92 -0.07
N ARG A 127 5.92 -15.13 0.91
CA ARG A 127 4.52 -14.70 0.97
C ARG A 127 4.18 -13.78 -0.20
N MET A 128 5.01 -12.79 -0.51
CA MET A 128 4.76 -11.86 -1.62
C MET A 128 4.61 -12.58 -2.96
N LYS A 129 5.44 -13.60 -3.22
CA LYS A 129 5.30 -14.42 -4.42
C LYS A 129 3.92 -15.08 -4.48
N ARG A 130 3.49 -15.73 -3.40
CA ARG A 130 2.19 -16.41 -3.33
C ARG A 130 1.02 -15.44 -3.46
N HIS A 131 1.06 -14.30 -2.77
CA HIS A 131 0.04 -13.24 -2.91
C HIS A 131 -0.12 -12.77 -4.36
N CYS A 132 0.99 -12.51 -5.06
CA CYS A 132 0.96 -12.06 -6.44
C CYS A 132 0.45 -13.14 -7.41
N GLU A 133 0.86 -14.40 -7.22
CA GLU A 133 0.37 -15.54 -8.01
C GLU A 133 -1.14 -15.73 -7.83
N ASN A 134 -1.62 -15.69 -6.60
CA ASN A 134 -3.06 -15.81 -6.30
C ASN A 134 -3.85 -14.66 -6.91
N ALA A 135 -3.39 -13.41 -6.73
CA ALA A 135 -4.07 -12.25 -7.29
C ALA A 135 -4.11 -12.26 -8.82
N GLN A 136 -3.03 -12.69 -9.48
CA GLN A 136 -3.00 -12.82 -10.94
C GLN A 136 -4.07 -13.82 -11.42
N ARG A 137 -4.13 -15.01 -10.83
CA ARG A 137 -5.10 -16.05 -11.19
C ARG A 137 -6.54 -15.64 -10.90
N VAL A 138 -6.78 -15.03 -9.75
CA VAL A 138 -8.10 -14.48 -9.39
C VAL A 138 -8.52 -13.38 -10.36
N ALA A 139 -7.62 -12.46 -10.70
CA ALA A 139 -7.91 -11.37 -11.64
C ALA A 139 -8.23 -11.89 -13.05
N GLU A 140 -7.50 -12.90 -13.53
CA GLU A 140 -7.77 -13.57 -14.83
C GLU A 140 -9.12 -14.28 -14.84
N PHE A 141 -9.48 -14.98 -13.76
CA PHE A 141 -10.79 -15.58 -13.60
C PHE A 141 -11.91 -14.53 -13.62
N LEU A 142 -11.77 -13.48 -12.80
CA LEU A 142 -12.79 -12.41 -12.71
C LEU A 142 -12.98 -11.68 -14.05
N GLN A 143 -11.90 -11.49 -14.82
CA GLN A 143 -11.99 -10.83 -16.12
C GLN A 143 -12.85 -11.60 -17.13
N GLN A 144 -12.96 -12.92 -16.99
CA GLN A 144 -13.71 -13.79 -17.87
C GLN A 144 -15.10 -14.12 -17.34
N HIS A 145 -15.40 -13.77 -16.09
CA HIS A 145 -16.67 -14.17 -15.46
C HIS A 145 -17.83 -13.29 -15.91
N GLU A 146 -18.94 -13.90 -16.32
CA GLU A 146 -20.10 -13.22 -16.92
C GLU A 146 -20.79 -12.19 -16.01
N ASN A 147 -20.76 -12.36 -14.69
CA ASN A 147 -21.37 -11.46 -13.71
C ASN A 147 -20.43 -10.34 -13.21
N VAL A 148 -19.19 -10.30 -13.71
CA VAL A 148 -18.23 -9.23 -13.44
C VAL A 148 -18.35 -8.15 -14.51
N SER A 149 -18.39 -6.89 -14.10
CA SER A 149 -18.54 -5.74 -15.02
C SER A 149 -17.19 -5.14 -15.42
N TRP A 150 -16.19 -5.21 -14.56
CA TRP A 150 -14.83 -4.74 -14.81
C TRP A 150 -13.87 -5.31 -13.76
N VAL A 151 -12.60 -5.39 -14.13
CA VAL A 151 -11.50 -5.75 -13.22
C VAL A 151 -10.38 -4.72 -13.37
N GLN A 152 -9.77 -4.32 -12.28
CA GLN A 152 -8.58 -3.46 -12.25
C GLN A 152 -7.46 -4.16 -11.49
N TYR A 153 -6.44 -4.55 -12.22
CA TYR A 153 -5.23 -5.16 -11.70
C TYR A 153 -4.10 -4.99 -12.71
N CYS A 154 -3.03 -4.31 -12.34
CA CYS A 154 -1.96 -3.93 -13.28
C CYS A 154 -1.13 -5.13 -13.81
N GLY A 155 -1.37 -6.34 -13.31
CA GLY A 155 -0.85 -7.58 -13.88
C GLY A 155 -1.64 -8.13 -15.07
N LEU A 156 -2.82 -7.57 -15.38
CA LEU A 156 -3.64 -8.00 -16.51
C LEU A 156 -3.24 -7.27 -17.80
N PRO A 157 -2.97 -7.99 -18.91
CA PRO A 157 -2.87 -7.37 -20.22
C PRO A 157 -4.13 -6.56 -20.55
N GLY A 158 -3.96 -5.30 -20.95
CA GLY A 158 -5.06 -4.39 -21.25
C GLY A 158 -5.48 -3.48 -20.06
N ASP A 159 -4.98 -3.70 -18.86
CA ASP A 159 -5.09 -2.71 -17.79
C ASP A 159 -4.30 -1.44 -18.17
N LYS A 160 -4.85 -0.27 -17.85
CA LYS A 160 -4.23 1.04 -18.19
C LYS A 160 -2.82 1.22 -17.61
N TYR A 161 -2.47 0.48 -16.58
CA TYR A 161 -1.17 0.53 -15.91
C TYR A 161 -0.30 -0.70 -16.18
N TYR A 162 -0.72 -1.61 -17.07
CA TYR A 162 0.02 -2.85 -17.35
C TYR A 162 1.48 -2.60 -17.69
N GLU A 163 1.76 -1.74 -18.68
CA GLU A 163 3.13 -1.42 -19.11
C GLU A 163 3.99 -0.80 -18.00
N LEU A 164 3.38 0.05 -17.15
CA LEU A 164 4.05 0.61 -15.98
C LEU A 164 4.27 -0.44 -14.90
N GLY A 165 3.31 -1.35 -14.74
CA GLY A 165 3.42 -2.52 -13.87
C GLY A 165 4.60 -3.39 -14.26
N GLN A 166 4.71 -3.75 -15.54
CA GLN A 166 5.84 -4.55 -16.05
C GLN A 166 7.19 -3.84 -15.85
N LYS A 167 7.21 -2.53 -15.96
CA LYS A 167 8.44 -1.74 -15.79
C LYS A 167 8.88 -1.63 -14.32
N TYR A 168 7.96 -1.25 -13.43
CA TYR A 168 8.31 -0.90 -12.04
C TYR A 168 8.11 -2.04 -11.04
N LEU A 169 7.34 -3.06 -11.41
CA LEU A 169 6.95 -4.20 -10.58
C LEU A 169 7.25 -5.53 -11.30
N PRO A 170 8.48 -5.76 -11.78
CA PRO A 170 8.80 -6.93 -12.63
C PRO A 170 8.68 -8.27 -11.90
N HIS A 171 8.61 -8.25 -10.57
CA HIS A 171 8.51 -9.46 -9.73
C HIS A 171 7.09 -9.75 -9.23
N GLY A 172 6.10 -8.98 -9.69
CA GLY A 172 4.69 -9.08 -9.28
C GLY A 172 4.16 -7.76 -8.74
N SER A 173 2.86 -7.56 -8.86
CA SER A 173 2.23 -6.29 -8.51
C SER A 173 1.93 -6.20 -7.01
N CYS A 174 0.95 -6.97 -6.56
CA CYS A 174 0.55 -7.16 -5.16
C CYS A 174 -0.57 -8.21 -5.09
N GLY A 175 -1.10 -8.47 -3.91
CA GLY A 175 -2.22 -9.40 -3.69
C GLY A 175 -3.61 -8.76 -3.82
N VAL A 176 -3.73 -7.48 -4.16
CA VAL A 176 -5.01 -6.76 -4.13
C VAL A 176 -5.58 -6.59 -5.53
N VAL A 177 -6.79 -7.10 -5.74
CA VAL A 177 -7.58 -6.96 -6.97
C VAL A 177 -8.81 -6.12 -6.67
N SER A 178 -9.15 -5.19 -7.57
CA SER A 178 -10.40 -4.44 -7.53
C SER A 178 -11.28 -4.87 -8.68
N PHE A 179 -12.55 -5.15 -8.42
CA PHE A 179 -13.50 -5.50 -9.46
C PHE A 179 -14.91 -5.01 -9.15
N GLY A 180 -15.74 -4.91 -10.18
CA GLY A 180 -17.14 -4.57 -10.05
C GLY A 180 -18.03 -5.72 -10.49
N VAL A 181 -19.21 -5.83 -9.88
CA VAL A 181 -20.20 -6.84 -10.21
C VAL A 181 -21.38 -6.22 -10.95
N LYS A 182 -21.97 -6.97 -11.88
CA LYS A 182 -23.21 -6.56 -12.55
C LYS A 182 -24.36 -6.51 -11.55
N GLY A 183 -25.15 -5.44 -11.59
CA GLY A 183 -26.24 -5.20 -10.63
C GLY A 183 -25.92 -4.18 -9.53
N GLY A 184 -24.72 -3.58 -9.58
CA GLY A 184 -24.35 -2.44 -8.74
C GLY A 184 -24.17 -2.81 -7.26
N ARG A 185 -24.43 -1.85 -6.37
CA ARG A 185 -24.21 -1.96 -4.93
C ARG A 185 -24.88 -3.17 -4.29
N ALA A 186 -26.16 -3.42 -4.58
CA ALA A 186 -26.89 -4.53 -3.97
C ALA A 186 -26.30 -5.89 -4.35
N ALA A 187 -25.85 -6.04 -5.60
CA ALA A 187 -25.18 -7.24 -6.05
C ALA A 187 -23.82 -7.42 -5.39
N ALA A 188 -23.04 -6.33 -5.23
CA ALA A 188 -21.74 -6.38 -4.54
C ALA A 188 -21.89 -6.83 -3.07
N GLU A 189 -22.86 -6.25 -2.36
CA GLU A 189 -23.17 -6.64 -0.98
C GLU A 189 -23.63 -8.11 -0.88
N ALA A 190 -24.43 -8.57 -1.83
CA ALA A 190 -24.90 -9.95 -1.89
C ALA A 190 -23.76 -10.94 -2.17
N VAL A 191 -22.86 -10.62 -3.12
CA VAL A 191 -21.66 -11.42 -3.42
C VAL A 191 -20.81 -11.57 -2.17
N MET A 192 -20.49 -10.48 -1.50
CA MET A 192 -19.68 -10.51 -0.28
C MET A 192 -20.34 -11.37 0.82
N GLY A 193 -21.65 -11.30 0.97
CA GLY A 193 -22.38 -12.11 1.94
C GLY A 193 -22.39 -13.62 1.65
N ARG A 194 -22.06 -14.04 0.42
CA ARG A 194 -21.99 -15.45 0.01
C ARG A 194 -20.58 -16.04 0.05
N LEU A 195 -19.54 -15.21 0.17
CA LEU A 195 -18.17 -15.69 0.31
C LEU A 195 -18.01 -16.52 1.59
N LYS A 196 -17.24 -17.60 1.51
CA LYS A 196 -17.01 -18.56 2.59
C LYS A 196 -15.57 -18.56 3.10
N ILE A 197 -14.62 -18.20 2.23
CA ILE A 197 -13.20 -18.14 2.55
C ILE A 197 -12.80 -16.70 2.88
N ALA A 198 -13.15 -15.74 2.01
CA ALA A 198 -12.77 -14.36 2.20
C ALA A 198 -13.54 -13.70 3.36
N SER A 199 -12.83 -13.22 4.36
CA SER A 199 -13.39 -12.45 5.46
C SER A 199 -13.76 -11.03 5.03
N ILE A 200 -14.87 -10.48 5.57
CA ILE A 200 -15.23 -9.07 5.35
C ILE A 200 -14.49 -8.22 6.38
N GLU A 201 -13.49 -7.48 5.93
CA GLU A 201 -12.62 -6.71 6.79
C GLU A 201 -12.19 -5.39 6.17
N THR A 202 -11.95 -4.37 7.02
CA THR A 202 -11.30 -3.13 6.58
C THR A 202 -9.81 -3.31 6.36
N HIS A 203 -9.22 -4.33 6.98
CA HIS A 203 -7.82 -4.71 6.80
C HIS A 203 -7.56 -5.18 5.36
N VAL A 204 -6.28 -5.27 4.97
CA VAL A 204 -5.82 -5.67 3.64
C VAL A 204 -4.37 -6.14 3.73
N ALA A 205 -3.97 -6.99 2.80
CA ALA A 205 -2.59 -7.48 2.73
C ALA A 205 -2.21 -8.39 3.92
N ASP A 206 -3.13 -9.27 4.26
CA ASP A 206 -3.00 -10.33 5.27
C ASP A 206 -2.68 -11.68 4.61
N SER A 207 -2.17 -12.61 5.39
CA SER A 207 -2.02 -14.01 4.98
C SER A 207 -3.36 -14.71 4.71
N HIS A 208 -4.46 -14.23 5.29
CA HIS A 208 -5.81 -14.65 4.99
C HIS A 208 -6.44 -13.75 3.91
N THR A 209 -7.23 -14.36 3.05
CA THR A 209 -8.00 -13.60 2.05
C THR A 209 -9.11 -12.80 2.71
N CYS A 210 -9.18 -11.52 2.38
CA CYS A 210 -10.22 -10.63 2.87
C CYS A 210 -10.79 -9.75 1.76
N CYS A 211 -11.99 -9.26 1.96
CA CYS A 211 -12.67 -8.38 1.01
C CYS A 211 -13.36 -7.21 1.71
N LEU A 212 -13.64 -6.19 0.94
CA LEU A 212 -14.32 -4.99 1.39
C LEU A 212 -15.16 -4.39 0.26
N HIS A 213 -16.36 -3.92 0.58
CA HIS A 213 -17.15 -3.04 -0.27
C HIS A 213 -17.01 -1.59 0.24
N PRO A 214 -16.15 -0.75 -0.37
CA PRO A 214 -15.81 0.56 0.18
C PRO A 214 -17.02 1.49 0.31
N ALA A 215 -17.93 1.49 -0.66
CA ALA A 215 -19.09 2.38 -0.68
C ALA A 215 -20.05 2.17 0.50
N SER A 216 -20.17 0.93 1.04
CA SER A 216 -21.03 0.67 2.20
C SER A 216 -20.29 0.67 3.54
N THR A 217 -18.95 0.76 3.54
CA THR A 217 -18.12 0.63 4.72
C THR A 217 -17.25 1.86 4.95
N THR A 218 -16.04 1.88 4.44
CA THR A 218 -15.03 2.94 4.70
C THR A 218 -15.41 4.31 4.12
N HIS A 219 -16.27 4.35 3.10
CA HIS A 219 -16.72 5.58 2.43
C HIS A 219 -18.24 5.80 2.55
N ARG A 220 -18.89 5.12 3.50
CA ARG A 220 -20.36 5.15 3.68
C ARG A 220 -20.94 6.54 3.93
N GLN A 221 -20.13 7.48 4.38
CA GLN A 221 -20.53 8.87 4.63
C GLN A 221 -20.54 9.74 3.38
N MET A 222 -19.98 9.24 2.26
CA MET A 222 -19.93 9.95 0.99
C MET A 222 -21.21 9.74 0.19
N ASN A 223 -21.66 10.78 -0.50
CA ASN A 223 -22.73 10.68 -1.50
C ASN A 223 -22.17 10.11 -2.83
N ALA A 224 -23.06 9.87 -3.82
CA ALA A 224 -22.69 9.24 -5.10
C ALA A 224 -21.66 10.06 -5.90
N GLU A 225 -21.74 11.39 -5.88
CA GLU A 225 -20.80 12.27 -6.59
C GLU A 225 -19.41 12.24 -5.91
N GLU A 226 -19.38 12.30 -4.59
CA GLU A 226 -18.15 12.22 -3.80
C GLU A 226 -17.46 10.85 -3.97
N LEU A 227 -18.22 9.75 -3.97
CA LEU A 227 -17.70 8.41 -4.24
C LEU A 227 -17.07 8.34 -5.63
N LEU A 228 -17.75 8.85 -6.65
CA LEU A 228 -17.22 8.86 -8.01
C LEU A 228 -15.96 9.72 -8.13
N ALA A 229 -15.93 10.89 -7.50
CA ALA A 229 -14.75 11.76 -7.47
C ALA A 229 -13.57 11.11 -6.73
N ALA A 230 -13.84 10.31 -5.71
CA ALA A 230 -12.84 9.49 -4.99
C ALA A 230 -12.40 8.23 -5.77
N GLY A 231 -13.00 7.94 -6.93
CA GLY A 231 -12.74 6.73 -7.71
C GLY A 231 -13.36 5.46 -7.12
N VAL A 232 -14.31 5.61 -6.20
CA VAL A 232 -15.03 4.51 -5.56
C VAL A 232 -16.37 4.31 -6.26
N ARG A 233 -16.44 3.26 -7.09
CA ARG A 233 -17.69 2.88 -7.74
C ARG A 233 -18.60 2.15 -6.77
N GLU A 234 -19.91 2.26 -6.94
CA GLU A 234 -20.88 1.59 -6.08
C GLU A 234 -20.86 0.05 -6.21
N ASP A 235 -20.35 -0.47 -7.33
CA ASP A 235 -20.20 -1.90 -7.59
C ASP A 235 -18.83 -2.45 -7.17
N LEU A 236 -17.93 -1.61 -6.63
CA LEU A 236 -16.55 -1.96 -6.32
C LEU A 236 -16.44 -2.93 -5.15
N ILE A 237 -15.81 -4.07 -5.38
CA ILE A 237 -15.27 -4.95 -4.34
C ILE A 237 -13.73 -4.87 -4.39
N ARG A 238 -13.10 -4.57 -3.26
CA ARG A 238 -11.66 -4.73 -3.05
C ARG A 238 -11.42 -6.11 -2.48
N TYR A 239 -10.68 -6.94 -3.19
CA TYR A 239 -10.36 -8.31 -2.80
C TYR A 239 -8.85 -8.43 -2.58
N SER A 240 -8.46 -8.81 -1.37
CA SER A 240 -7.06 -9.00 -0.98
C SER A 240 -6.78 -10.49 -0.86
N CYS A 241 -6.12 -11.05 -1.87
CA CYS A 241 -5.76 -12.46 -1.89
C CYS A 241 -4.73 -12.79 -0.82
N GLY A 242 -5.04 -13.75 0.02
CA GLY A 242 -4.13 -14.34 1.00
C GLY A 242 -3.24 -15.44 0.42
N LEU A 243 -2.88 -16.39 1.26
CA LEU A 243 -1.95 -17.49 0.94
C LEU A 243 -2.65 -18.81 0.65
N GLU A 244 -3.98 -18.84 0.70
CA GLU A 244 -4.82 -20.00 0.42
C GLU A 244 -4.55 -20.55 -0.99
N ASP A 245 -5.07 -21.72 -1.31
CA ASP A 245 -4.97 -22.23 -2.68
C ASP A 245 -5.79 -21.37 -3.65
N ALA A 246 -5.21 -21.02 -4.78
CA ALA A 246 -5.87 -20.15 -5.75
C ALA A 246 -7.14 -20.78 -6.34
N GLU A 247 -7.21 -22.10 -6.48
CA GLU A 247 -8.41 -22.79 -6.96
C GLU A 247 -9.54 -22.70 -5.94
N ASP A 248 -9.23 -22.78 -4.64
CA ASP A 248 -10.22 -22.60 -3.58
C ASP A 248 -10.78 -21.18 -3.56
N LEU A 249 -9.90 -20.16 -3.75
CA LEU A 249 -10.33 -18.77 -3.85
C LEU A 249 -11.21 -18.51 -5.08
N ILE A 250 -10.86 -19.11 -6.22
CA ILE A 250 -11.64 -19.01 -7.45
C ILE A 250 -13.00 -19.72 -7.28
N ALA A 251 -13.02 -20.92 -6.70
CA ALA A 251 -14.26 -21.63 -6.45
C ALA A 251 -15.19 -20.88 -5.48
N ASP A 252 -14.63 -20.23 -4.46
CA ASP A 252 -15.38 -19.39 -3.52
C ASP A 252 -15.98 -18.16 -4.21
N LEU A 253 -15.21 -17.49 -5.08
CA LEU A 253 -15.70 -16.37 -5.88
C LEU A 253 -16.76 -16.81 -6.90
N ASP A 254 -16.57 -17.92 -7.60
CA ASP A 254 -17.51 -18.44 -8.61
C ASP A 254 -18.88 -18.71 -7.98
N GLN A 255 -18.92 -19.43 -6.87
CA GLN A 255 -20.19 -19.73 -6.18
C GLN A 255 -20.84 -18.47 -5.59
N ALA A 256 -20.06 -17.46 -5.22
CA ALA A 256 -20.59 -16.21 -4.69
C ALA A 256 -21.13 -15.27 -5.78
N LEU A 257 -20.59 -15.36 -6.98
CA LEU A 257 -20.99 -14.55 -8.14
C LEU A 257 -22.25 -15.10 -8.86
N GLN A 258 -22.63 -16.34 -8.61
CA GLN A 258 -23.89 -16.93 -9.10
C GLN A 258 -25.10 -16.38 -8.35
#